data_1dcb2aa9726cec1e659805fd8e3b4007
#
_entry.id   1dcb2aa9726cec1e659805fd8e3b4007
#
_cell.length_a   1.000
_cell.length_b   1.000
_cell.length_c   1.000
_cell.angle_alpha   90.00
_cell.angle_beta   90.00
_cell.angle_gamma   90.00
#
_symmetry.space_group_name_H-M   'P 1'
#
loop_
_entity.id
_entity.type
_entity.pdbx_description
1 polymer ?
#
loop_
_entity_poly.entity_id
_entity_poly.type
_entity_poly.pdbx_seq_one_letter_code
_entity_poly.pdbx_strand_id
1 'polypeptide(L)'
;MDAGMTESARERLSAIYEAFRQAKVDFVLNAIDDDVEFISYSPIEVFPFLGHHRGKAATAEVLKSGYTQFEFIAYQPVFTVCEGDDAAVIIFARFIQRKTGRSISTMIAHFLRFRNGRIVELREFMDSFHTVKQLLGRELDLEEH
;
A
#
# COMPACT_ATOMS: atom_id res chain seq x y z
N MET A 1 -13.94 -9.77 -21.48
CA MET A 1 -12.67 -9.17 -21.17
C MET A 1 -11.57 -10.13 -21.56
N ASP A 2 -10.63 -9.69 -22.24
CA ASP A 2 -9.62 -10.56 -22.77
C ASP A 2 -8.29 -10.43 -22.06
N ALA A 3 -7.34 -11.29 -22.47
CA ALA A 3 -6.02 -11.33 -21.87
C ALA A 3 -5.26 -10.00 -22.04
N GLY A 4 -5.50 -9.28 -23.14
CA GLY A 4 -4.83 -8.01 -23.38
C GLY A 4 -5.17 -6.95 -22.35
N MET A 5 -6.44 -6.90 -21.91
CA MET A 5 -6.83 -5.97 -20.88
C MET A 5 -6.24 -6.35 -19.53
N THR A 6 -6.16 -7.65 -19.21
CA THR A 6 -5.53 -8.13 -17.97
C THR A 6 -4.04 -7.78 -17.96
N GLU A 7 -3.36 -7.96 -19.10
CA GLU A 7 -1.94 -7.60 -19.23
C GLU A 7 -1.74 -6.09 -19.00
N SER A 8 -2.59 -5.28 -19.62
CA SER A 8 -2.52 -3.83 -19.44
C SER A 8 -2.74 -3.42 -17.98
N ALA A 9 -3.66 -4.09 -17.27
CA ALA A 9 -3.89 -3.83 -15.86
C ALA A 9 -2.67 -4.19 -15.02
N ARG A 10 -2.03 -5.33 -15.31
CA ARG A 10 -0.80 -5.73 -14.60
C ARG A 10 0.33 -4.73 -14.81
N GLU A 11 0.52 -4.29 -16.05
CA GLU A 11 1.55 -3.31 -16.36
C GLU A 11 1.30 -2.00 -15.65
N ARG A 12 0.04 -1.57 -15.61
CA ARG A 12 -0.35 -0.35 -14.92
C ARG A 12 -0.10 -0.44 -13.43
N LEU A 13 -0.45 -1.57 -12.81
CA LEU A 13 -0.21 -1.78 -11.39
C LEU A 13 1.29 -1.77 -11.08
N SER A 14 2.10 -2.45 -11.88
CA SER A 14 3.55 -2.44 -11.68
C SER A 14 4.12 -1.03 -11.76
N ALA A 15 3.64 -0.23 -12.70
CA ALA A 15 4.09 1.16 -12.85
C ALA A 15 3.68 2.00 -11.63
N ILE A 16 2.48 1.80 -11.11
CA ILE A 16 2.00 2.53 -9.94
C ILE A 16 2.85 2.19 -8.70
N TYR A 17 3.12 0.90 -8.47
CA TYR A 17 3.92 0.49 -7.32
C TYR A 17 5.36 0.98 -7.40
N GLU A 18 5.94 0.97 -8.60
CA GLU A 18 7.30 1.50 -8.75
C GLU A 18 7.32 3.01 -8.55
N ALA A 19 6.31 3.72 -9.04
CA ALA A 19 6.18 5.16 -8.80
C ALA A 19 6.01 5.44 -7.30
N PHE A 20 5.26 4.62 -6.59
CA PHE A 20 5.11 4.75 -5.15
C PHE A 20 6.47 4.59 -4.46
N ARG A 21 7.23 3.55 -4.84
CA ARG A 21 8.55 3.33 -4.24
C ARG A 21 9.48 4.52 -4.46
N GLN A 22 9.40 5.13 -5.64
CA GLN A 22 10.25 6.28 -5.99
C GLN A 22 9.72 7.61 -5.49
N ALA A 23 8.62 7.62 -4.75
CA ALA A 23 7.97 8.83 -4.24
C ALA A 23 7.53 9.78 -5.36
N LYS A 24 7.14 9.22 -6.51
CA LYS A 24 6.58 9.99 -7.61
C LYS A 24 5.10 10.22 -7.34
N VAL A 25 4.82 11.15 -6.43
CA VAL A 25 3.49 11.38 -5.88
C VAL A 25 2.46 11.73 -6.96
N ASP A 26 2.83 12.60 -7.90
CA ASP A 26 1.89 13.01 -8.94
C ASP A 26 1.46 11.84 -9.81
N PHE A 27 2.39 10.94 -10.14
CA PHE A 27 2.05 9.75 -10.92
C PHE A 27 1.06 8.86 -10.16
N VAL A 28 1.31 8.65 -8.87
CA VAL A 28 0.42 7.84 -8.02
C VAL A 28 -0.96 8.49 -7.92
N LEU A 29 -1.02 9.79 -7.66
CA LEU A 29 -2.29 10.50 -7.53
C LEU A 29 -3.09 10.51 -8.83
N ASN A 30 -2.42 10.58 -9.98
CA ASN A 30 -3.10 10.52 -11.27
C ASN A 30 -3.70 9.14 -11.55
N ALA A 31 -3.21 8.12 -10.87
CA ALA A 31 -3.72 6.75 -11.03
C ALA A 31 -4.94 6.47 -10.17
N ILE A 32 -5.30 7.37 -9.26
CA ILE A 32 -6.45 7.18 -8.38
C ILE A 32 -7.58 8.14 -8.75
N ASP A 33 -8.80 7.68 -8.52
CA ASP A 33 -10.01 8.44 -8.83
C ASP A 33 -10.20 9.55 -7.78
N ASP A 34 -10.87 10.64 -8.18
CA ASP A 34 -11.17 11.73 -7.24
C ASP A 34 -12.01 11.25 -6.05
N ASP A 35 -12.83 10.23 -6.27
CA ASP A 35 -13.70 9.65 -5.25
C ASP A 35 -13.14 8.39 -4.63
N VAL A 36 -11.83 8.18 -4.70
CA VAL A 36 -11.20 6.96 -4.21
C VAL A 36 -11.54 6.70 -2.74
N GLU A 37 -11.76 5.44 -2.43
CA GLU A 37 -11.93 4.99 -1.06
C GLU A 37 -10.71 4.16 -0.68
N PHE A 38 -9.93 4.65 0.26
CA PHE A 38 -8.73 3.97 0.76
C PHE A 38 -9.03 3.44 2.16
N ILE A 39 -8.96 2.13 2.31
CA ILE A 39 -9.24 1.47 3.59
C ILE A 39 -8.04 0.61 3.95
N SER A 40 -7.34 0.98 5.01
CA SER A 40 -6.26 0.16 5.52
C SER A 40 -6.69 -0.47 6.84
N TYR A 41 -6.55 -1.79 6.90
CA TYR A 41 -6.82 -2.56 8.12
C TYR A 41 -5.55 -2.74 8.94
N SER A 42 -4.51 -1.96 8.61
CA SER A 42 -3.25 -1.97 9.34
C SER A 42 -3.42 -1.33 10.72
N PRO A 43 -2.55 -1.65 11.68
CA PRO A 43 -2.71 -1.15 13.04
C PRO A 43 -2.50 0.35 13.13
N ILE A 44 -3.58 1.09 13.38
CA ILE A 44 -3.52 2.55 13.51
C ILE A 44 -2.82 2.97 14.80
N GLU A 45 -2.62 2.05 15.72
CA GLU A 45 -1.88 2.31 16.96
C GLU A 45 -0.42 2.67 16.67
N VAL A 46 0.14 2.15 15.57
CA VAL A 46 1.51 2.43 15.17
C VAL A 46 1.60 3.16 13.83
N PHE A 47 0.52 3.15 13.05
CA PHE A 47 0.41 3.87 11.78
C PHE A 47 -0.85 4.74 11.82
N PRO A 48 -0.88 5.80 12.64
CA PRO A 48 -2.11 6.55 12.84
C PRO A 48 -2.65 7.26 11.60
N PHE A 49 -1.82 7.44 10.57
CA PHE A 49 -2.25 8.06 9.32
C PHE A 49 -2.97 7.08 8.39
N LEU A 50 -2.97 5.78 8.70
CA LEU A 50 -3.71 4.80 7.91
C LEU A 50 -5.17 4.77 8.35
N GLY A 51 -5.89 3.68 8.13
CA GLY A 51 -7.31 3.61 8.46
C GLY A 51 -8.15 3.88 7.24
N HIS A 52 -9.28 4.54 7.42
CA HIS A 52 -10.26 4.74 6.34
C HIS A 52 -10.26 6.22 5.90
N HIS A 53 -10.00 6.45 4.62
CA HIS A 53 -9.97 7.78 4.03
C HIS A 53 -10.75 7.77 2.73
N ARG A 54 -11.47 8.87 2.46
CA ARG A 54 -12.24 9.01 1.24
C ARG A 54 -11.76 10.24 0.47
N GLY A 55 -11.58 10.05 -0.83
CA GLY A 55 -11.21 11.11 -1.74
C GLY A 55 -9.71 11.23 -1.97
N LYS A 56 -9.37 11.85 -3.10
CA LYS A 56 -7.97 11.97 -3.51
C LYS A 56 -7.17 12.85 -2.55
N ALA A 57 -7.76 13.94 -2.05
CA ALA A 57 -7.04 14.85 -1.16
C ALA A 57 -6.67 14.15 0.15
N ALA A 58 -7.58 13.39 0.75
CA ALA A 58 -7.31 12.65 1.97
C ALA A 58 -6.24 11.57 1.73
N THR A 59 -6.32 10.90 0.58
CA THR A 59 -5.34 9.87 0.22
C THR A 59 -3.96 10.48 -0.02
N ALA A 60 -3.90 11.69 -0.59
CA ALA A 60 -2.64 12.40 -0.76
C ALA A 60 -1.98 12.69 0.59
N GLU A 61 -2.76 12.99 1.61
CA GLU A 61 -2.22 13.22 2.96
C GLU A 61 -1.67 11.92 3.57
N VAL A 62 -2.29 10.78 3.27
CA VAL A 62 -1.76 9.48 3.69
C VAL A 62 -0.38 9.24 3.06
N LEU A 63 -0.25 9.49 1.75
CA LEU A 63 1.04 9.37 1.07
C LEU A 63 2.10 10.28 1.68
N LYS A 64 1.73 11.53 1.92
CA LYS A 64 2.64 12.51 2.52
C LYS A 64 3.14 12.05 3.88
N SER A 65 2.24 11.56 4.73
CA SER A 65 2.61 11.04 6.05
C SER A 65 3.53 9.83 5.93
N GLY A 66 3.23 8.93 5.01
CA GLY A 66 4.06 7.76 4.77
C GLY A 66 5.49 8.13 4.39
N TYR A 67 5.65 9.04 3.44
CA TYR A 67 6.98 9.45 2.99
C TYR A 67 7.72 10.30 4.02
N THR A 68 7.01 11.01 4.85
CA THR A 68 7.62 11.78 5.93
C THR A 68 8.25 10.86 6.98
N GLN A 69 7.60 9.74 7.26
CA GLN A 69 8.03 8.83 8.33
C GLN A 69 8.91 7.69 7.84
N PHE A 70 8.79 7.31 6.57
CA PHE A 70 9.47 6.12 6.04
C PHE A 70 10.09 6.38 4.69
N GLU A 71 11.21 5.71 4.46
CA GLU A 71 11.85 5.65 3.15
C GLU A 71 11.61 4.26 2.59
N PHE A 72 10.99 4.15 1.42
CA PHE A 72 10.64 2.87 0.82
C PHE A 72 11.79 2.38 -0.07
N ILE A 73 12.40 1.25 0.33
CA ILE A 73 13.54 0.66 -0.36
C ILE A 73 13.08 -0.34 -1.40
N ALA A 74 12.05 -1.14 -1.08
CA ALA A 74 11.44 -2.08 -2.00
C ALA A 74 9.94 -2.03 -1.80
N TYR A 75 9.19 -2.10 -2.90
CA TYR A 75 7.74 -2.13 -2.84
C TYR A 75 7.27 -2.75 -4.14
N GLN A 76 7.35 -4.08 -4.22
CA GLN A 76 7.18 -4.75 -5.48
C GLN A 76 6.14 -5.85 -5.42
N PRO A 77 5.27 -5.93 -6.42
CA PRO A 77 4.31 -7.03 -6.52
C PRO A 77 5.04 -8.36 -6.67
N VAL A 78 4.65 -9.33 -5.86
CA VAL A 78 5.17 -10.70 -5.97
C VAL A 78 4.09 -11.68 -6.38
N PHE A 79 2.83 -11.25 -6.37
CA PHE A 79 1.70 -12.06 -6.82
C PHE A 79 0.58 -11.10 -7.23
N THR A 80 0.04 -11.28 -8.43
CA THR A 80 -1.02 -10.41 -8.95
C THR A 80 -2.05 -11.24 -9.66
N VAL A 81 -3.32 -11.03 -9.35
CA VAL A 81 -4.44 -11.55 -10.10
C VAL A 81 -5.35 -10.40 -10.49
N CYS A 82 -5.90 -10.48 -11.70
CA CYS A 82 -6.82 -9.47 -12.22
C CYS A 82 -8.02 -10.16 -12.83
N GLU A 83 -9.20 -9.63 -12.55
CA GLU A 83 -10.44 -10.11 -13.13
C GLU A 83 -11.36 -8.92 -13.35
N GLY A 84 -11.64 -8.61 -14.61
CA GLY A 84 -12.45 -7.42 -14.94
C GLY A 84 -11.75 -6.16 -14.41
N ASP A 85 -12.48 -5.41 -13.60
CA ASP A 85 -11.97 -4.18 -12.99
C ASP A 85 -11.41 -4.39 -11.60
N ASP A 86 -11.31 -5.65 -11.15
CA ASP A 86 -10.81 -5.97 -9.82
C ASP A 86 -9.42 -6.58 -9.91
N ALA A 87 -8.61 -6.32 -8.89
CA ALA A 87 -7.28 -6.90 -8.81
C ALA A 87 -6.95 -7.20 -7.34
N ALA A 88 -6.10 -8.21 -7.15
CA ALA A 88 -5.53 -8.52 -5.85
C ALA A 88 -4.03 -8.67 -6.03
N VAL A 89 -3.26 -8.07 -5.13
CA VAL A 89 -1.80 -8.03 -5.25
C VAL A 89 -1.19 -8.30 -3.89
N ILE A 90 -0.17 -9.15 -3.86
CA ILE A 90 0.69 -9.27 -2.70
C ILE A 90 1.98 -8.52 -3.01
N ILE A 91 2.36 -7.64 -2.13
CA ILE A 91 3.53 -6.78 -2.30
C ILE A 91 4.56 -7.14 -1.24
N PHE A 92 5.81 -7.34 -1.67
CA PHE A 92 6.92 -7.36 -0.74
C PHE A 92 7.36 -5.92 -0.51
N ALA A 93 7.37 -5.49 0.74
CA ALA A 93 7.74 -4.13 1.11
C ALA A 93 8.91 -4.15 2.07
N ARG A 94 9.88 -3.26 1.83
CA ARG A 94 10.97 -3.00 2.75
C ARG A 94 11.12 -1.50 2.87
N PHE A 95 11.11 -1.01 4.11
CA PHE A 95 11.20 0.43 4.33
C PHE A 95 11.97 0.72 5.61
N ILE A 96 12.51 1.92 5.67
CA ILE A 96 13.31 2.37 6.80
C ILE A 96 12.52 3.43 7.54
N GLN A 97 12.35 3.25 8.84
CA GLN A 97 11.76 4.27 9.70
C GLN A 97 12.78 5.37 9.89
N ARG A 98 12.47 6.58 9.42
CA ARG A 98 13.44 7.69 9.44
C ARG A 98 13.85 8.08 10.85
N LYS A 99 12.91 8.04 11.80
CA LYS A 99 13.15 8.43 13.17
C LYS A 99 14.18 7.55 13.87
N THR A 100 14.13 6.24 13.62
CA THR A 100 14.98 5.27 14.34
C THR A 100 16.07 4.65 13.49
N GLY A 101 15.95 4.73 12.16
CA GLY A 101 16.82 4.03 11.24
C GLY A 101 16.51 2.54 11.11
N ARG A 102 15.47 2.04 11.75
CA ARG A 102 15.11 0.62 11.68
C ARG A 102 14.62 0.23 10.30
N SER A 103 15.06 -0.92 9.83
CA SER A 103 14.61 -1.50 8.57
C SER A 103 13.49 -2.50 8.86
N ILE A 104 12.37 -2.33 8.17
CA ILE A 104 11.19 -3.17 8.34
C ILE A 104 10.91 -3.85 7.01
N SER A 105 10.71 -5.18 7.03
CA SER A 105 10.28 -5.95 5.87
C SER A 105 8.95 -6.59 6.17
N THR A 106 8.00 -6.54 5.23
CA THR A 106 6.70 -7.11 5.45
C THR A 106 6.03 -7.47 4.13
N MET A 107 4.98 -8.29 4.22
CA MET A 107 4.09 -8.56 3.11
C MET A 107 2.83 -7.76 3.29
N ILE A 108 2.37 -7.15 2.21
CA ILE A 108 1.17 -6.33 2.18
C ILE A 108 0.26 -6.90 1.12
N ALA A 109 -1.02 -6.98 1.39
CA ALA A 109 -2.02 -7.38 0.39
C ALA A 109 -2.91 -6.19 0.07
N HIS A 110 -3.10 -5.95 -1.23
CA HIS A 110 -4.02 -4.93 -1.71
C HIS A 110 -5.13 -5.58 -2.51
N PHE A 111 -6.35 -5.13 -2.29
CA PHE A 111 -7.52 -5.48 -3.08
C PHE A 111 -8.00 -4.18 -3.70
N LEU A 112 -8.01 -4.15 -5.04
CA LEU A 112 -8.23 -2.91 -5.78
C LEU A 112 -9.42 -3.04 -6.71
N ARG A 113 -10.16 -1.95 -6.87
CA ARG A 113 -11.19 -1.83 -7.90
C ARG A 113 -10.87 -0.61 -8.74
N PHE A 114 -10.92 -0.80 -10.05
CA PHE A 114 -10.71 0.27 -11.02
C PHE A 114 -12.02 0.74 -11.59
N ARG A 115 -12.08 2.00 -11.98
CA ARG A 115 -13.17 2.58 -12.73
C ARG A 115 -12.58 3.56 -13.73
N ASN A 116 -12.84 3.35 -15.01
CA ASN A 116 -12.28 4.18 -16.08
C ASN A 116 -10.76 4.28 -16.00
N GLY A 117 -10.12 3.16 -15.67
CA GLY A 117 -8.67 3.07 -15.61
C GLY A 117 -8.03 3.65 -14.36
N ARG A 118 -8.80 4.14 -13.41
CA ARG A 118 -8.28 4.68 -12.15
C ARG A 118 -8.74 3.86 -10.97
N ILE A 119 -7.95 3.82 -9.92
CA ILE A 119 -8.29 3.11 -8.69
C ILE A 119 -9.39 3.87 -7.97
N VAL A 120 -10.55 3.24 -7.78
CA VAL A 120 -11.67 3.84 -7.07
C VAL A 120 -11.82 3.25 -5.66
N GLU A 121 -11.23 2.10 -5.42
CA GLU A 121 -11.23 1.50 -4.09
C GLU A 121 -9.94 0.73 -3.90
N LEU A 122 -9.32 0.89 -2.74
CA LEU A 122 -8.12 0.13 -2.36
C LEU A 122 -8.27 -0.29 -0.91
N ARG A 123 -8.22 -1.60 -0.66
CA ARG A 123 -8.21 -2.16 0.69
C ARG A 123 -6.85 -2.76 0.96
N GLU A 124 -6.26 -2.43 2.11
CA GLU A 124 -4.91 -2.81 2.45
C GLU A 124 -4.88 -3.62 3.73
N PHE A 125 -4.14 -4.73 3.68
CA PHE A 125 -3.83 -5.56 4.84
C PHE A 125 -2.32 -5.77 4.88
N MET A 126 -1.75 -5.93 6.05
CA MET A 126 -0.33 -6.27 6.17
C MET A 126 -0.16 -7.31 7.26
N ASP A 127 1.02 -7.94 7.27
CA ASP A 127 1.40 -8.84 8.35
C ASP A 127 1.67 -7.97 9.59
N SER A 128 0.62 -7.66 10.31
CA SER A 128 0.66 -6.63 11.36
C SER A 128 1.55 -7.00 12.52
N PHE A 129 1.46 -8.23 12.99
CA PHE A 129 2.27 -8.67 14.14
C PHE A 129 3.76 -8.54 13.83
N HIS A 130 4.17 -9.07 12.68
CA HIS A 130 5.56 -9.04 12.25
C HIS A 130 6.05 -7.61 12.05
N THR A 131 5.21 -6.76 11.44
CA THR A 131 5.54 -5.37 11.18
C THR A 131 5.73 -4.58 12.48
N VAL A 132 4.81 -4.75 13.43
CA VAL A 132 4.87 -4.02 14.70
C VAL A 132 6.11 -4.41 15.51
N LYS A 133 6.46 -5.70 15.54
CA LYS A 133 7.68 -6.14 16.23
C LYS A 133 8.91 -5.41 15.69
N GLN A 134 9.03 -5.36 14.37
CA GLN A 134 10.17 -4.70 13.74
C GLN A 134 10.16 -3.20 14.00
N LEU A 135 8.99 -2.59 13.89
CA LEU A 135 8.84 -1.15 14.07
C LEU A 135 9.24 -0.72 15.48
N LEU A 136 8.83 -1.49 16.48
CA LEU A 136 9.16 -1.22 17.88
C LEU A 136 10.56 -1.70 18.26
N GLY A 137 11.16 -2.57 17.45
CA GLY A 137 12.49 -3.11 17.70
C GLY A 137 12.56 -4.04 18.89
N ARG A 138 11.48 -4.78 19.17
CA ARG A 138 11.45 -5.69 20.31
C ARG A 138 10.42 -6.78 20.10
N GLU A 139 10.55 -7.87 20.86
CA GLU A 139 9.54 -8.92 20.88
C GLU A 139 8.30 -8.44 21.61
N LEU A 140 7.15 -8.94 21.22
CA LEU A 140 5.90 -8.64 21.86
C LEU A 140 5.58 -9.74 22.88
N ASP A 141 4.99 -9.33 24.01
CA ASP A 141 4.62 -10.26 25.06
C ASP A 141 3.35 -11.01 24.66
N LEU A 142 3.46 -12.33 24.58
CA LEU A 142 2.34 -13.18 24.21
C LEU A 142 1.91 -14.11 25.34
N GLU A 143 2.40 -13.86 26.55
CA GLU A 143 1.98 -14.66 27.68
C GLU A 143 0.54 -14.36 28.02
N GLU A 144 -0.12 -15.25 28.54
CA GLU A 144 -1.28 -15.00 29.04
C GLU A 144 -2.37 -14.79 28.32
N HIS A 145 -2.68 -15.38 27.25
CA HIS A 145 -3.90 -15.30 26.49
C HIS A 145 -4.32 -16.70 26.01
#